data_0444c53697b2f1df8d569707fc8a9076
#
_entry.id   0444c53697b2f1df8d569707fc8a9076
#
_cell.length_a   1.000
_cell.length_b   1.000
_cell.length_c   1.000
_cell.angle_alpha   90.00
_cell.angle_beta   90.00
_cell.angle_gamma   90.00
#
_symmetry.space_group_name_H-M   'P 1'
#
loop_
_entity.id
_entity.type
_entity.pdbx_description
1 polymer ?
#
loop_
_entity_poly.entity_id
_entity_poly.type
_entity_poly.pdbx_seq_one_letter_code
_entity_poly.pdbx_strand_id
1 'polypeptide(L)'
;MERTERGRLDHLLGRDIVHQGAALLADPLPQPSLQSVLEKPGPIVILDQVSDPRNVGAIMRSAAAFGAVAVIAQDRNAPEETGALAKAASGALETLPLLRAVNIARTIIALKAANVWCIGLDAGGKPLSGPAFADRRVALVLGAEGEGLRRLTRETCDEVAGLSMKGAMESLNVSAAAAIALYELSRL
;
A
#
# COMPACT_ATOMS: atom_id res chain seq x y z
N MET A 1 13.83 13.91 25.70
CA MET A 1 12.38 14.18 25.82
C MET A 1 12.22 15.55 26.45
N GLU A 2 11.64 16.52 25.76
CA GLU A 2 11.41 17.88 26.23
C GLU A 2 9.93 18.01 26.63
N ARG A 3 9.63 18.64 27.76
CA ARG A 3 8.24 18.98 28.14
C ARG A 3 7.92 20.36 27.62
N THR A 4 6.79 20.50 26.97
CA THR A 4 6.35 21.77 26.39
C THR A 4 4.83 21.96 26.58
N GLU A 5 4.36 23.17 26.39
CA GLU A 5 2.94 23.50 26.46
C GLU A 5 2.22 23.06 25.17
N ARG A 6 0.94 22.76 25.29
CA ARG A 6 0.08 22.34 24.18
C ARG A 6 0.10 23.35 23.03
N GLY A 7 0.03 24.66 23.34
CA GLY A 7 0.06 25.71 22.31
C GLY A 7 1.32 25.72 21.47
N ARG A 8 2.48 25.30 22.01
CA ARG A 8 3.73 25.15 21.22
C ARG A 8 3.65 23.95 20.27
N LEU A 9 3.00 22.85 20.69
CA LEU A 9 2.75 21.70 19.82
C LEU A 9 1.79 22.05 18.69
N ASP A 10 0.71 22.78 18.98
CA ASP A 10 -0.24 23.28 17.98
C ASP A 10 0.45 24.20 16.95
N HIS A 11 1.43 25.00 17.39
CA HIS A 11 2.20 25.86 16.49
C HIS A 11 3.18 25.06 15.61
N LEU A 12 3.85 24.05 16.16
CA LEU A 12 4.82 23.22 15.44
C LEU A 12 4.18 22.27 14.41
N LEU A 13 3.02 21.72 14.77
CA LEU A 13 2.38 20.65 13.98
C LEU A 13 1.23 21.17 13.10
N GLY A 14 0.73 22.37 13.42
CA GLY A 14 -0.50 22.89 12.83
C GLY A 14 -1.71 22.66 13.77
N ARG A 15 -2.59 23.68 13.84
CA ARG A 15 -3.73 23.69 14.78
C ARG A 15 -4.76 22.58 14.52
N ASP A 16 -4.82 22.09 13.29
CA ASP A 16 -5.76 21.05 12.85
C ASP A 16 -5.24 19.63 13.08
N ILE A 17 -3.99 19.50 13.55
CA ILE A 17 -3.35 18.20 13.79
C ILE A 17 -3.68 17.68 15.21
N VAL A 18 -4.27 16.50 15.27
CA VAL A 18 -4.55 15.82 16.55
C VAL A 18 -3.28 15.14 17.05
N HIS A 19 -2.46 15.86 17.81
CA HIS A 19 -1.15 15.41 18.32
C HIS A 19 -1.19 14.69 19.68
N GLN A 20 -2.33 14.69 20.38
CA GLN A 20 -2.53 13.99 21.66
C GLN A 20 -1.48 14.33 22.75
N GLY A 21 -0.88 15.53 22.69
CA GLY A 21 0.11 16.00 23.67
C GLY A 21 1.56 15.56 23.39
N ALA A 22 1.85 15.00 22.20
CA ALA A 22 3.19 14.58 21.83
C ALA A 22 3.54 14.95 20.40
N ALA A 23 4.81 15.27 20.15
CA ALA A 23 5.41 15.41 18.83
C ALA A 23 6.77 14.72 18.83
N LEU A 24 7.11 14.09 17.72
CA LEU A 24 8.41 13.45 17.50
C LEU A 24 9.05 14.07 16.27
N LEU A 25 10.29 14.50 16.43
CA LEU A 25 11.18 14.81 15.32
C LEU A 25 12.04 13.58 15.07
N ALA A 26 11.94 13.01 13.88
CA ALA A 26 12.68 11.81 13.48
C ALA A 26 13.22 11.97 12.06
N ASP A 27 14.32 11.30 11.78
CA ASP A 27 14.83 11.19 10.42
C ASP A 27 13.92 10.24 9.60
N PRO A 28 13.84 10.44 8.28
CA PRO A 28 13.14 9.50 7.40
C PRO A 28 13.71 8.09 7.53
N LEU A 29 12.84 7.08 7.47
CA LEU A 29 13.27 5.69 7.48
C LEU A 29 14.08 5.35 6.22
N PRO A 30 15.13 4.53 6.32
CA PRO A 30 15.93 4.13 5.17
C PRO A 30 15.07 3.32 4.19
N GLN A 31 15.15 3.68 2.91
CA GLN A 31 14.44 2.94 1.87
C GLN A 31 15.34 1.83 1.32
N PRO A 32 14.94 0.55 1.44
CA PRO A 32 15.68 -0.55 0.85
C PRO A 32 15.56 -0.50 -0.68
N SER A 33 16.51 -1.14 -1.37
CA SER A 33 16.39 -1.34 -2.82
C SER A 33 15.30 -2.37 -3.16
N LEU A 34 14.75 -2.30 -4.37
CA LEU A 34 13.83 -3.34 -4.85
C LEU A 34 14.47 -4.73 -4.81
N GLN A 35 15.78 -4.82 -5.10
CA GLN A 35 16.53 -6.08 -5.04
C GLN A 35 16.51 -6.68 -3.64
N SER A 36 16.76 -5.90 -2.59
CA SER A 36 16.72 -6.40 -1.21
C SER A 36 15.32 -6.82 -0.74
N VAL A 37 14.27 -6.21 -1.29
CA VAL A 37 12.89 -6.64 -1.08
C VAL A 37 12.63 -8.00 -1.74
N LEU A 38 13.17 -8.22 -2.93
CA LEU A 38 13.00 -9.46 -3.67
C LEU A 38 13.69 -10.67 -3.01
N GLU A 39 14.65 -10.46 -2.15
CA GLU A 39 15.31 -11.52 -1.35
C GLU A 39 14.43 -12.06 -0.21
N LYS A 40 13.40 -11.30 0.20
CA LYS A 40 12.50 -11.70 1.30
C LYS A 40 11.27 -12.43 0.76
N PRO A 41 10.85 -13.56 1.35
CA PRO A 41 9.61 -14.22 0.96
C PRO A 41 8.40 -13.40 1.42
N GLY A 42 7.34 -13.37 0.61
CA GLY A 42 6.08 -12.71 0.92
C GLY A 42 5.53 -11.86 -0.22
N PRO A 43 4.26 -11.44 -0.14
CA PRO A 43 3.63 -10.63 -1.14
C PRO A 43 4.18 -9.18 -1.14
N ILE A 44 3.99 -8.50 -2.27
CA ILE A 44 4.30 -7.07 -2.43
C ILE A 44 2.99 -6.35 -2.73
N VAL A 45 2.83 -5.14 -2.21
CA VAL A 45 1.69 -4.28 -2.55
C VAL A 45 2.17 -3.11 -3.38
N ILE A 46 1.47 -2.80 -4.48
CA ILE A 46 1.79 -1.70 -5.37
C ILE A 46 0.62 -0.73 -5.40
N LEU A 47 0.88 0.55 -5.21
CA LEU A 47 -0.11 1.62 -5.19
C LEU A 47 0.05 2.49 -6.44
N ASP A 48 -0.93 2.42 -7.33
CA ASP A 48 -1.00 3.24 -8.52
C ASP A 48 -1.92 4.44 -8.29
N GLN A 49 -1.35 5.61 -8.03
CA GLN A 49 -2.08 6.88 -7.78
C GLN A 49 -2.91 6.91 -6.47
N VAL A 50 -2.62 6.09 -5.48
CA VAL A 50 -3.23 6.21 -4.15
C VAL A 50 -2.53 7.33 -3.38
N SER A 51 -3.19 8.48 -3.22
CA SER A 51 -2.60 9.71 -2.71
C SER A 51 -3.04 10.10 -1.29
N ASP A 52 -4.14 9.54 -0.77
CA ASP A 52 -4.58 9.81 0.59
C ASP A 52 -3.67 9.10 1.61
N PRO A 53 -2.97 9.84 2.50
CA PRO A 53 -2.09 9.25 3.50
C PRO A 53 -2.81 8.30 4.47
N ARG A 54 -4.10 8.48 4.70
CA ARG A 54 -4.90 7.60 5.56
C ARG A 54 -5.11 6.25 4.90
N ASN A 55 -5.41 6.25 3.60
CA ASN A 55 -5.57 5.02 2.83
C ASN A 55 -4.23 4.28 2.69
N VAL A 56 -3.14 4.99 2.37
CA VAL A 56 -1.80 4.39 2.30
C VAL A 56 -1.42 3.77 3.64
N GLY A 57 -1.60 4.48 4.75
CA GLY A 57 -1.31 3.96 6.10
C GLY A 57 -2.17 2.74 6.46
N ALA A 58 -3.47 2.75 6.16
CA ALA A 58 -4.36 1.61 6.40
C ALA A 58 -4.00 0.39 5.54
N ILE A 59 -3.60 0.62 4.28
CA ILE A 59 -3.08 -0.45 3.39
C ILE A 59 -1.79 -1.03 3.96
N MET A 60 -0.84 -0.19 4.39
CA MET A 60 0.40 -0.66 5.02
C MET A 60 0.14 -1.52 6.25
N ARG A 61 -0.80 -1.11 7.10
CA ARG A 61 -1.20 -1.89 8.27
C ARG A 61 -1.73 -3.26 7.89
N SER A 62 -2.62 -3.34 6.92
CA SER A 62 -3.16 -4.61 6.42
C SER A 62 -2.07 -5.44 5.74
N ALA A 63 -1.23 -4.82 4.93
CA ALA A 63 -0.12 -5.48 4.25
C ALA A 63 0.88 -6.11 5.24
N ALA A 64 1.25 -5.38 6.31
CA ALA A 64 2.08 -5.92 7.38
C ALA A 64 1.42 -7.10 8.10
N ALA A 65 0.11 -7.00 8.40
CA ALA A 65 -0.64 -8.07 9.06
C ALA A 65 -0.72 -9.36 8.23
N PHE A 66 -0.73 -9.25 6.90
CA PHE A 66 -0.76 -10.40 5.98
C PHE A 66 0.61 -10.75 5.38
N GLY A 67 1.70 -10.33 6.04
CA GLY A 67 3.06 -10.77 5.72
C GLY A 67 3.65 -10.18 4.44
N ALA A 68 3.14 -9.05 3.96
CA ALA A 68 3.78 -8.35 2.86
C ALA A 68 5.19 -7.89 3.24
N VAL A 69 6.09 -7.85 2.26
CA VAL A 69 7.50 -7.50 2.47
C VAL A 69 7.83 -6.08 2.06
N ALA A 70 6.96 -5.43 1.30
CA ALA A 70 7.05 -4.02 0.93
C ALA A 70 5.71 -3.49 0.42
N VAL A 71 5.52 -2.18 0.55
CA VAL A 71 4.57 -1.39 -0.22
C VAL A 71 5.36 -0.51 -1.18
N ILE A 72 4.96 -0.46 -2.45
CA ILE A 72 5.59 0.37 -3.48
C ILE A 72 4.56 1.38 -3.95
N ALA A 73 4.83 2.66 -3.80
CA ALA A 73 3.95 3.74 -4.23
C ALA A 73 4.60 4.56 -5.34
N GLN A 74 3.79 5.21 -6.18
CA GLN A 74 4.30 6.09 -7.21
C GLN A 74 4.87 7.35 -6.58
N ASP A 75 6.12 7.72 -6.95
CA ASP A 75 6.86 8.83 -6.35
C ASP A 75 6.11 10.17 -6.40
N ARG A 76 5.59 10.56 -7.54
CA ARG A 76 4.97 11.89 -7.75
C ARG A 76 3.65 12.12 -7.00
N ASN A 77 2.86 11.08 -6.75
CA ASN A 77 1.51 11.19 -6.20
C ASN A 77 1.35 10.42 -4.87
N ALA A 78 2.42 9.78 -4.40
CA ALA A 78 2.37 9.18 -3.09
C ALA A 78 2.44 10.26 -2.00
N PRO A 79 1.68 10.14 -0.93
CA PRO A 79 1.79 11.06 0.18
C PRO A 79 3.17 10.97 0.82
N GLU A 80 3.65 12.08 1.32
CA GLU A 80 4.82 12.08 2.21
C GLU A 80 4.51 11.24 3.47
N GLU A 81 5.55 10.76 4.15
CA GLU A 81 5.43 10.01 5.40
C GLU A 81 5.02 10.94 6.55
N THR A 82 3.82 11.48 6.45
CA THR A 82 3.23 12.41 7.43
C THR A 82 2.78 11.70 8.69
N GLY A 83 2.57 12.46 9.76
CA GLY A 83 1.95 11.95 10.99
C GLY A 83 0.57 11.30 10.76
N ALA A 84 -0.19 11.73 9.75
CA ALA A 84 -1.47 11.12 9.36
C ALA A 84 -1.28 9.70 8.80
N LEU A 85 -0.28 9.51 7.91
CA LEU A 85 0.09 8.20 7.38
C LEU A 85 0.60 7.30 8.51
N ALA A 86 1.55 7.76 9.31
CA ALA A 86 2.13 7.00 10.42
C ALA A 86 1.05 6.56 11.43
N LYS A 87 0.12 7.45 11.77
CA LYS A 87 -1.01 7.14 12.65
C LYS A 87 -1.93 6.07 12.07
N ALA A 88 -2.27 6.16 10.77
CA ALA A 88 -3.09 5.16 10.09
C ALA A 88 -2.38 3.81 9.94
N ALA A 89 -1.07 3.83 9.71
CA ALA A 89 -0.22 2.65 9.61
C ALA A 89 -0.05 1.91 10.95
N SER A 90 -0.22 2.59 12.09
CA SER A 90 -0.25 1.98 13.44
C SER A 90 0.96 1.05 13.71
N GLY A 91 2.18 1.54 13.43
CA GLY A 91 3.42 0.79 13.60
C GLY A 91 3.90 0.01 12.38
N ALA A 92 3.08 -0.10 11.33
CA ALA A 92 3.49 -0.81 10.12
C ALA A 92 4.59 -0.06 9.34
N LEU A 93 4.67 1.26 9.46
CA LEU A 93 5.68 2.06 8.75
C LEU A 93 7.11 1.71 9.18
N GLU A 94 7.32 1.30 10.44
CA GLU A 94 8.62 0.93 10.99
C GLU A 94 9.05 -0.49 10.60
N THR A 95 8.13 -1.34 10.21
CA THR A 95 8.39 -2.76 9.93
C THR A 95 8.26 -3.12 8.46
N LEU A 96 7.44 -2.40 7.71
CA LEU A 96 7.13 -2.64 6.29
C LEU A 96 7.61 -1.43 5.48
N PRO A 97 8.67 -1.55 4.66
CA PRO A 97 9.19 -0.42 3.90
C PRO A 97 8.19 0.08 2.84
N LEU A 98 8.11 1.42 2.74
CA LEU A 98 7.37 2.12 1.70
C LEU A 98 8.34 2.61 0.63
N LEU A 99 8.49 1.87 -0.46
CA LEU A 99 9.36 2.24 -1.57
C LEU A 99 8.68 3.24 -2.50
N ARG A 100 9.49 4.12 -3.09
CA ARG A 100 9.05 5.07 -4.11
C ARG A 100 9.46 4.60 -5.50
N ALA A 101 8.51 4.54 -6.42
CA ALA A 101 8.74 4.16 -7.82
C ALA A 101 8.39 5.31 -8.75
N VAL A 102 9.33 5.70 -9.59
CA VAL A 102 9.11 6.74 -10.62
C VAL A 102 8.07 6.29 -11.65
N ASN A 103 8.04 4.98 -11.96
CA ASN A 103 7.15 4.42 -12.97
C ASN A 103 6.64 3.03 -12.56
N ILE A 104 5.36 2.94 -12.21
CA ILE A 104 4.74 1.70 -11.74
C ILE A 104 4.78 0.59 -12.81
N ALA A 105 4.50 0.88 -14.07
CA ALA A 105 4.55 -0.14 -15.11
C ALA A 105 5.96 -0.74 -15.28
N ARG A 106 7.03 0.08 -15.24
CA ARG A 106 8.42 -0.42 -15.24
C ARG A 106 8.73 -1.27 -14.00
N THR A 107 8.20 -0.88 -12.85
CA THR A 107 8.36 -1.67 -11.61
C THR A 107 7.67 -3.03 -11.74
N ILE A 108 6.45 -3.08 -12.30
CA ILE A 108 5.74 -4.34 -12.57
C ILE A 108 6.57 -5.22 -13.51
N ILE A 109 7.13 -4.67 -14.60
CA ILE A 109 7.99 -5.42 -15.53
C ILE A 109 9.20 -6.01 -14.79
N ALA A 110 9.85 -5.23 -13.91
CA ALA A 110 11.00 -5.71 -13.13
C ALA A 110 10.61 -6.84 -12.16
N LEU A 111 9.44 -6.73 -11.52
CA LEU A 111 8.90 -7.76 -10.63
C LEU A 111 8.59 -9.05 -11.40
N LYS A 112 7.97 -8.96 -12.57
CA LYS A 112 7.69 -10.10 -13.46
C LYS A 112 8.98 -10.80 -13.88
N ALA A 113 10.02 -10.04 -14.21
CA ALA A 113 11.35 -10.60 -14.55
C ALA A 113 11.99 -11.34 -13.36
N ALA A 114 11.58 -11.00 -12.11
CA ALA A 114 11.97 -11.70 -10.89
C ALA A 114 10.97 -12.79 -10.46
N ASN A 115 10.13 -13.29 -11.35
CA ASN A 115 9.10 -14.32 -11.12
C ASN A 115 8.05 -13.93 -10.06
N VAL A 116 7.73 -12.64 -9.93
CA VAL A 116 6.61 -12.17 -9.11
C VAL A 116 5.40 -11.99 -10.02
N TRP A 117 4.30 -12.66 -9.71
CA TRP A 117 3.05 -12.57 -10.45
C TRP A 117 2.26 -11.33 -10.04
N CYS A 118 2.02 -10.41 -10.96
CA CYS A 118 1.40 -9.13 -10.68
C CYS A 118 -0.10 -9.17 -10.97
N ILE A 119 -0.92 -8.99 -9.93
CA ILE A 119 -2.38 -9.03 -9.98
C ILE A 119 -2.91 -7.61 -9.80
N GLY A 120 -3.55 -7.06 -10.83
CA GLY A 120 -4.27 -5.79 -10.74
C GLY A 120 -5.63 -6.01 -10.08
N LEU A 121 -5.96 -5.25 -9.02
CA LEU A 121 -7.28 -5.29 -8.40
C LEU A 121 -8.20 -4.25 -9.05
N ASP A 122 -9.28 -4.71 -9.65
CA ASP A 122 -10.25 -3.85 -10.35
C ASP A 122 -11.65 -4.50 -10.30
N ALA A 123 -12.70 -3.69 -10.19
CA ALA A 123 -14.08 -4.16 -10.06
C ALA A 123 -14.55 -5.04 -11.23
N GLY A 124 -14.03 -4.83 -12.45
CA GLY A 124 -14.35 -5.63 -13.63
C GLY A 124 -13.50 -6.89 -13.80
N GLY A 125 -12.64 -7.25 -12.83
CA GLY A 125 -11.80 -8.42 -12.89
C GLY A 125 -12.53 -9.73 -12.57
N LYS A 126 -11.87 -10.86 -12.89
CA LYS A 126 -12.36 -12.18 -12.45
C LYS A 126 -12.30 -12.27 -10.92
N PRO A 127 -13.16 -13.05 -10.26
CA PRO A 127 -13.11 -13.21 -8.81
C PRO A 127 -11.70 -13.60 -8.32
N LEU A 128 -11.15 -12.83 -7.39
CA LEU A 128 -9.87 -13.14 -6.76
C LEU A 128 -10.01 -14.42 -5.93
N SER A 129 -9.09 -15.35 -6.12
CA SER A 129 -9.04 -16.61 -5.37
C SER A 129 -7.60 -16.88 -4.93
N GLY A 130 -7.34 -16.86 -3.63
CA GLY A 130 -6.02 -17.10 -3.07
C GLY A 130 -5.40 -18.44 -3.48
N PRO A 131 -6.15 -19.56 -3.40
CA PRO A 131 -5.66 -20.87 -3.82
C PRO A 131 -5.15 -20.95 -5.26
N ALA A 132 -5.61 -20.08 -6.16
CA ALA A 132 -5.11 -20.02 -7.54
C ALA A 132 -3.65 -19.53 -7.65
N PHE A 133 -3.11 -18.97 -6.57
CA PHE A 133 -1.77 -18.39 -6.50
C PHE A 133 -0.88 -19.03 -5.43
N ALA A 134 -1.27 -20.17 -4.87
CA ALA A 134 -0.59 -20.81 -3.74
C ALA A 134 0.89 -21.15 -4.01
N ASP A 135 1.24 -21.42 -5.25
CA ASP A 135 2.59 -21.77 -5.73
C ASP A 135 3.37 -20.55 -6.28
N ARG A 136 2.83 -19.33 -6.15
CA ARG A 136 3.39 -18.12 -6.77
C ARG A 136 3.65 -17.04 -5.73
N ARG A 137 4.74 -16.34 -5.91
CA ARG A 137 4.94 -15.05 -5.25
C ARG A 137 4.11 -13.98 -5.96
N VAL A 138 3.29 -13.25 -5.24
CA VAL A 138 2.37 -12.28 -5.82
C VAL A 138 2.72 -10.83 -5.49
N ALA A 139 2.40 -9.92 -6.41
CA ALA A 139 2.30 -8.50 -6.16
C ALA A 139 0.86 -8.04 -6.44
N LEU A 140 0.20 -7.49 -5.42
CA LEU A 140 -1.15 -6.92 -5.52
C LEU A 140 -1.05 -5.47 -5.94
N VAL A 141 -1.64 -5.10 -7.07
CA VAL A 141 -1.62 -3.75 -7.62
C VAL A 141 -2.97 -3.09 -7.41
N LEU A 142 -3.00 -1.98 -6.69
CA LEU A 142 -4.19 -1.23 -6.31
C LEU A 142 -4.20 0.12 -7.02
N GLY A 143 -5.33 0.49 -7.62
CA GLY A 143 -5.52 1.78 -8.29
C GLY A 143 -6.11 2.86 -7.37
N ALA A 144 -6.22 4.08 -7.90
CA ALA A 144 -6.86 5.19 -7.23
C ALA A 144 -8.35 4.93 -6.97
N GLU A 145 -8.90 5.61 -5.96
CA GLU A 145 -10.33 5.59 -5.69
C GLU A 145 -11.10 6.22 -6.87
N GLY A 146 -12.13 5.55 -7.34
CA GLY A 146 -12.98 5.99 -8.45
C GLY A 146 -12.40 5.66 -9.84
N GLU A 147 -11.17 6.04 -10.14
CA GLU A 147 -10.56 5.82 -11.46
C GLU A 147 -9.97 4.40 -11.63
N GLY A 148 -9.67 3.72 -10.53
CA GLY A 148 -9.06 2.40 -10.55
C GLY A 148 -7.61 2.40 -11.05
N LEU A 149 -7.21 1.32 -11.71
CA LEU A 149 -5.88 1.17 -12.31
C LEU A 149 -5.76 1.99 -13.59
N ARG A 150 -4.66 2.74 -13.75
CA ARG A 150 -4.36 3.37 -15.04
C ARG A 150 -4.22 2.30 -16.13
N ARG A 151 -4.62 2.66 -17.37
CA ARG A 151 -4.62 1.74 -18.52
C ARG A 151 -3.29 0.98 -18.66
N LEU A 152 -2.16 1.69 -18.66
CA LEU A 152 -0.85 1.05 -18.83
C LEU A 152 -0.49 0.13 -17.67
N THR A 153 -0.81 0.50 -16.43
CA THR A 153 -0.61 -0.35 -15.24
C THR A 153 -1.42 -1.63 -15.35
N ARG A 154 -2.70 -1.51 -15.71
CA ARG A 154 -3.62 -2.63 -15.92
C ARG A 154 -3.11 -3.59 -17.00
N GLU A 155 -2.70 -3.07 -18.16
CA GLU A 155 -2.19 -3.85 -19.30
C GLU A 155 -0.85 -4.54 -18.99
N THR A 156 -0.07 -4.01 -18.03
CA THR A 156 1.24 -4.56 -17.64
C THR A 156 1.12 -5.68 -16.60
N CYS A 157 0.03 -5.74 -15.83
CA CYS A 157 -0.23 -6.84 -14.90
C CYS A 157 -0.36 -8.17 -15.65
N ASP A 158 -0.07 -9.29 -14.96
CA ASP A 158 -0.26 -10.63 -15.51
C ASP A 158 -1.74 -10.97 -15.63
N GLU A 159 -2.53 -10.52 -14.68
CA GLU A 159 -3.99 -10.60 -14.72
C GLU A 159 -4.66 -9.48 -13.92
N VAL A 160 -5.96 -9.35 -14.13
CA VAL A 160 -6.84 -8.44 -13.38
C VAL A 160 -7.89 -9.26 -12.67
N ALA A 161 -7.91 -9.14 -11.34
CA ALA A 161 -8.88 -9.78 -10.47
C ALA A 161 -9.80 -8.75 -9.79
N GLY A 162 -10.96 -9.19 -9.36
CA GLY A 162 -11.95 -8.37 -8.65
C GLY A 162 -12.42 -9.04 -7.37
N LEU A 163 -13.00 -8.27 -6.47
CA LEU A 163 -13.67 -8.80 -5.28
C LEU A 163 -15.12 -9.14 -5.63
N SER A 164 -15.56 -10.35 -5.24
CA SER A 164 -16.95 -10.75 -5.42
C SER A 164 -17.85 -10.00 -4.45
N MET A 165 -18.60 -9.03 -4.94
CA MET A 165 -19.59 -8.27 -4.17
C MET A 165 -21.01 -8.67 -4.58
N LYS A 166 -21.85 -8.94 -3.57
CA LYS A 166 -23.26 -9.36 -3.78
C LYS A 166 -24.28 -8.24 -3.54
N GLY A 167 -23.81 -7.10 -3.03
CA GLY A 167 -24.65 -5.96 -2.70
C GLY A 167 -24.81 -4.97 -3.85
N ALA A 168 -25.55 -3.89 -3.61
CA ALA A 168 -25.79 -2.82 -4.56
C ALA A 168 -24.58 -1.85 -4.74
N MET A 169 -23.56 -1.97 -3.89
CA MET A 169 -22.35 -1.14 -3.99
C MET A 169 -21.42 -1.68 -5.06
N GLU A 170 -20.97 -0.79 -5.95
CA GLU A 170 -20.08 -1.16 -7.07
C GLU A 170 -18.61 -1.15 -6.71
N SER A 171 -18.24 -0.48 -5.63
CA SER A 171 -16.83 -0.36 -5.19
C SER A 171 -16.71 -0.27 -3.68
N LEU A 172 -15.51 -0.55 -3.18
CA LEU A 172 -15.09 -0.36 -1.81
C LEU A 172 -14.01 0.72 -1.73
N ASN A 173 -13.86 1.35 -0.57
CA ASN A 173 -12.67 2.13 -0.28
C ASN A 173 -11.42 1.29 -0.55
N VAL A 174 -10.39 1.88 -1.14
CA VAL A 174 -9.18 1.16 -1.59
C VAL A 174 -8.47 0.41 -0.45
N SER A 175 -8.47 0.95 0.78
CA SER A 175 -7.85 0.27 1.91
C SER A 175 -8.66 -0.94 2.39
N ALA A 176 -9.98 -0.88 2.31
CA ALA A 176 -10.85 -2.03 2.59
C ALA A 176 -10.69 -3.12 1.51
N ALA A 177 -10.67 -2.72 0.24
CA ALA A 177 -10.42 -3.64 -0.87
C ALA A 177 -9.05 -4.32 -0.75
N ALA A 178 -8.00 -3.56 -0.38
CA ALA A 178 -6.67 -4.11 -0.13
C ALA A 178 -6.66 -5.15 0.99
N ALA A 179 -7.32 -4.86 2.12
CA ALA A 179 -7.38 -5.79 3.26
C ALA A 179 -8.07 -7.10 2.89
N ILE A 180 -9.19 -7.04 2.17
CA ILE A 180 -9.92 -8.23 1.71
C ILE A 180 -9.09 -9.02 0.70
N ALA A 181 -8.47 -8.36 -0.27
CA ALA A 181 -7.64 -9.01 -1.27
C ALA A 181 -6.40 -9.70 -0.65
N LEU A 182 -5.74 -9.05 0.29
CA LEU A 182 -4.60 -9.61 1.02
C LEU A 182 -5.02 -10.79 1.89
N TYR A 183 -6.17 -10.71 2.56
CA TYR A 183 -6.74 -11.83 3.30
C TYR A 183 -7.02 -13.00 2.37
N GLU A 184 -7.67 -12.78 1.23
CA GLU A 184 -7.95 -13.85 0.27
C GLU A 184 -6.66 -14.49 -0.26
N LEU A 185 -5.63 -13.69 -0.58
CA LEU A 185 -4.31 -14.19 -1.01
C LEU A 185 -3.55 -14.94 0.10
N SER A 186 -3.86 -14.70 1.38
CA SER A 186 -3.25 -15.40 2.52
C SER A 186 -3.92 -16.75 2.82
N ARG A 187 -5.04 -17.06 2.20
CA ARG A 187 -5.78 -18.31 2.37
C ARG A 187 -5.19 -19.40 1.45
N LEU A 188 -4.08 -19.95 1.86
CA LEU A 188 -3.37 -21.03 1.16
C LEU A 188 -3.83 -22.40 1.63
#